data_0f3ca311861ed30fba18581df3bd4c5e
#
_entry.id   0f3ca311861ed30fba18581df3bd4c5e
#
_cell.length_a   1.000
_cell.length_b   1.000
_cell.length_c   1.000
_cell.angle_alpha   90.00
_cell.angle_beta   90.00
_cell.angle_gamma   90.00
#
_symmetry.space_group_name_H-M   'P 1'
#
loop_
_entity.id
_entity.type
_entity.pdbx_description
1 polymer ?
#
loop_
_entity_poly.entity_id
_entity_poly.type
_entity_poly.pdbx_seq_one_letter_code
_entity_poly.pdbx_strand_id
1 'polypeptide(L)'
;MNKFKLFSSAMVLPCLLATGASFAAKQNNSQYQSMHKQLSIMSDIIKSSVSDKSAGQRSKINSIQSTYLRGQGVVFTISSAASNRQWGNYNFNFTMPEMPEMPVAPIAPSVNDDFEENFNIDINETVTHALESAANGYERAMEIFEHGRERNRELREEQRNLAYRIKDVEREKRDLTYQLARANDERKEELKAELSKLSEQAEKLQASKRQIAQKSSKVIAEQKAQQADRAKERMSYYEKLTASLTETLCLYGNGLKALPKDEHVSVIFKSAGDKSGGRYKDSILVFSKKDIASCSADKIDSAMLMKKGQGYQF
;
A
#
# COMPACT_ATOMS: atom_id res chain seq x y z
N MET A 1 -88.06 19.66 -24.76
CA MET A 1 -88.00 18.58 -25.76
C MET A 1 -86.84 18.87 -26.68
N ASN A 2 -85.64 18.39 -26.37
CA ASN A 2 -84.46 18.60 -27.18
C ASN A 2 -83.68 17.28 -27.32
N LYS A 3 -83.57 16.86 -28.60
CA LYS A 3 -82.89 15.63 -28.99
C LYS A 3 -81.38 15.84 -29.06
N PHE A 4 -80.63 15.09 -28.25
CA PHE A 4 -79.18 14.99 -28.37
C PHE A 4 -78.80 14.03 -29.48
N LYS A 5 -78.00 14.51 -30.43
CA LYS A 5 -77.33 13.67 -31.45
C LYS A 5 -75.91 13.39 -30.97
N LEU A 6 -75.61 12.14 -30.76
CA LEU A 6 -74.22 11.64 -30.54
C LEU A 6 -73.49 11.61 -31.90
N PHE A 7 -72.40 12.35 -32.00
CA PHE A 7 -71.39 12.19 -33.04
C PHE A 7 -70.26 11.33 -32.51
N SER A 8 -70.14 10.11 -33.05
CA SER A 8 -68.98 9.24 -32.82
C SER A 8 -67.88 9.64 -33.80
N SER A 9 -66.81 10.21 -33.28
CA SER A 9 -65.59 10.53 -34.05
C SER A 9 -64.56 9.46 -33.79
N ALA A 10 -64.34 8.56 -34.74
CA ALA A 10 -63.27 7.57 -34.73
C ALA A 10 -61.93 8.27 -35.03
N MET A 11 -61.04 8.35 -34.02
CA MET A 11 -59.77 8.88 -34.17
C MET A 11 -58.75 7.75 -34.52
N VAL A 12 -58.36 7.74 -35.79
CA VAL A 12 -57.31 6.86 -36.31
C VAL A 12 -55.97 7.45 -35.90
N LEU A 13 -55.25 6.75 -35.02
CA LEU A 13 -53.91 7.09 -34.62
C LEU A 13 -52.93 6.44 -35.62
N PRO A 14 -52.01 7.20 -36.26
CA PRO A 14 -50.98 6.59 -37.10
C PRO A 14 -49.83 6.15 -36.18
N CYS A 15 -49.54 4.84 -36.15
CA CYS A 15 -48.29 4.28 -35.65
C CYS A 15 -47.12 4.62 -36.59
N LEU A 16 -46.51 5.75 -36.37
CA LEU A 16 -45.17 6.04 -36.88
C LEU A 16 -44.26 6.13 -35.68
N LEU A 17 -43.42 5.12 -35.48
CA LEU A 17 -42.19 5.27 -34.69
C LEU A 17 -41.53 3.91 -34.45
N ALA A 18 -40.44 3.62 -35.06
CA ALA A 18 -39.34 2.89 -34.45
C ALA A 18 -38.26 2.54 -35.49
N THR A 19 -37.55 3.52 -36.03
CA THR A 19 -36.32 3.25 -36.79
C THR A 19 -35.12 4.10 -36.34
N GLY A 20 -35.24 4.86 -35.26
CA GLY A 20 -34.17 5.74 -34.78
C GLY A 20 -33.19 5.14 -33.76
N ALA A 21 -33.51 4.04 -33.09
CA ALA A 21 -32.73 3.55 -31.96
C ALA A 21 -31.43 2.77 -32.34
N SER A 22 -31.42 2.17 -33.54
CA SER A 22 -30.28 1.30 -33.93
C SER A 22 -29.02 2.06 -34.38
N PHE A 23 -29.14 3.27 -34.90
CA PHE A 23 -28.00 4.08 -35.32
C PHE A 23 -27.26 4.71 -34.16
N ALA A 24 -27.94 5.16 -33.13
CA ALA A 24 -27.35 5.74 -31.95
C ALA A 24 -26.51 4.73 -31.14
N ALA A 25 -26.98 3.47 -31.04
CA ALA A 25 -26.26 2.40 -30.34
C ALA A 25 -24.96 2.00 -31.05
N LYS A 26 -24.96 1.99 -32.38
CA LYS A 26 -23.76 1.61 -33.18
C LYS A 26 -22.68 2.69 -33.17
N GLN A 27 -23.08 3.95 -33.18
CA GLN A 27 -22.15 5.11 -33.11
C GLN A 27 -21.52 5.22 -31.72
N ASN A 28 -22.24 4.98 -30.65
CA ASN A 28 -21.73 4.92 -29.31
C ASN A 28 -20.66 3.83 -29.12
N ASN A 29 -20.84 2.66 -29.71
CA ASN A 29 -19.94 1.53 -29.54
C ASN A 29 -18.56 1.82 -30.19
N SER A 30 -18.51 2.47 -31.35
CA SER A 30 -17.24 2.84 -31.99
C SER A 30 -16.46 3.92 -31.22
N GLN A 31 -17.17 4.86 -30.59
CA GLN A 31 -16.55 5.88 -29.73
C GLN A 31 -15.94 5.26 -28.47
N TYR A 32 -16.62 4.31 -27.81
CA TYR A 32 -16.09 3.61 -26.64
C TYR A 32 -14.91 2.70 -27.00
N GLN A 33 -14.91 2.07 -28.17
CA GLN A 33 -13.76 1.29 -28.64
C GLN A 33 -12.53 2.19 -28.87
N SER A 34 -12.72 3.36 -29.48
CA SER A 34 -11.65 4.35 -29.66
C SER A 34 -11.14 4.84 -28.30
N MET A 35 -12.01 5.14 -27.37
CA MET A 35 -11.65 5.52 -26.00
C MET A 35 -10.83 4.42 -25.33
N HIS A 36 -11.29 3.18 -25.34
CA HIS A 36 -10.60 2.05 -24.75
C HIS A 36 -9.17 1.90 -25.30
N LYS A 37 -8.99 1.99 -26.63
CA LYS A 37 -7.68 1.93 -27.27
C LYS A 37 -6.75 3.07 -26.78
N GLN A 38 -7.27 4.31 -26.70
CA GLN A 38 -6.49 5.45 -26.22
C GLN A 38 -6.09 5.29 -24.75
N LEU A 39 -6.97 4.73 -23.92
CA LEU A 39 -6.70 4.47 -22.52
C LEU A 39 -5.64 3.37 -22.31
N SER A 40 -5.70 2.30 -23.11
CA SER A 40 -4.67 1.26 -23.09
C SER A 40 -3.30 1.83 -23.43
N ILE A 41 -3.19 2.58 -24.54
CA ILE A 41 -1.93 3.23 -24.95
C ILE A 41 -1.43 4.18 -23.87
N MET A 42 -2.31 5.01 -23.28
CA MET A 42 -1.91 5.94 -22.21
C MET A 42 -1.42 5.19 -20.97
N SER A 43 -2.07 4.09 -20.59
CA SER A 43 -1.64 3.23 -19.48
C SER A 43 -0.23 2.67 -19.71
N ASP A 44 0.08 2.23 -20.92
CA ASP A 44 1.40 1.72 -21.30
C ASP A 44 2.45 2.83 -21.26
N ILE A 45 2.12 4.04 -21.76
CA ILE A 45 3.00 5.22 -21.69
C ILE A 45 3.28 5.59 -20.22
N ILE A 46 2.27 5.64 -19.39
CA ILE A 46 2.45 5.94 -17.96
C ILE A 46 3.35 4.88 -17.30
N LYS A 47 3.11 3.60 -17.60
CA LYS A 47 3.90 2.50 -17.04
C LYS A 47 5.37 2.57 -17.45
N SER A 48 5.67 2.83 -18.72
CA SER A 48 7.04 2.96 -19.22
C SER A 48 7.73 4.22 -18.69
N SER A 49 7.10 5.39 -18.76
CA SER A 49 7.67 6.67 -18.30
C SER A 49 8.05 6.66 -16.82
N VAL A 50 7.26 5.96 -15.99
CA VAL A 50 7.56 5.81 -14.55
C VAL A 50 8.67 4.81 -14.33
N SER A 51 8.73 3.71 -15.11
CA SER A 51 9.77 2.70 -15.00
C SER A 51 11.15 3.23 -15.35
N ASP A 52 11.26 4.07 -16.39
CA ASP A 52 12.52 4.63 -16.86
C ASP A 52 13.15 5.64 -15.87
N LYS A 53 12.31 6.39 -15.16
CA LYS A 53 12.79 7.40 -14.17
C LYS A 53 13.13 6.83 -12.81
N SER A 54 12.80 5.58 -12.55
CA SER A 54 13.02 4.93 -11.27
C SER A 54 14.13 3.88 -11.36
N ALA A 55 15.37 4.33 -11.25
CA ALA A 55 16.53 3.46 -11.18
C ALA A 55 16.57 2.65 -9.87
N GLY A 56 15.63 1.71 -9.70
CA GLY A 56 15.63 0.79 -8.55
C GLY A 56 14.41 -0.13 -8.53
N GLN A 57 14.62 -1.36 -8.09
CA GLN A 57 13.60 -2.42 -8.00
C GLN A 57 12.35 -2.05 -7.16
N ARG A 58 12.44 -1.01 -6.32
CA ARG A 58 11.37 -0.53 -5.43
C ARG A 58 10.35 0.39 -6.11
N SER A 59 10.60 0.81 -7.33
CA SER A 59 9.82 1.85 -8.01
C SER A 59 8.89 1.31 -9.11
N LYS A 60 8.66 0.01 -9.16
CA LYS A 60 7.84 -0.60 -10.20
C LYS A 60 6.35 -0.40 -9.95
N ILE A 61 5.65 0.06 -10.99
CA ILE A 61 4.19 -0.02 -11.06
C ILE A 61 3.82 -1.49 -11.33
N ASN A 62 3.02 -2.08 -10.44
CA ASN A 62 2.55 -3.45 -10.62
C ASN A 62 1.44 -3.52 -11.67
N SER A 63 0.45 -2.63 -11.54
CA SER A 63 -0.67 -2.60 -12.48
C SER A 63 -1.21 -1.18 -12.65
N ILE A 64 -1.72 -0.89 -13.85
CA ILE A 64 -2.54 0.27 -14.14
C ILE A 64 -3.84 -0.24 -14.73
N GLN A 65 -4.94 0.14 -14.13
CA GLN A 65 -6.28 -0.10 -14.64
C GLN A 65 -6.88 1.23 -15.08
N SER A 66 -7.53 1.26 -16.23
CA SER A 66 -8.20 2.45 -16.72
C SER A 66 -9.68 2.19 -16.95
N THR A 67 -10.53 3.12 -16.51
CA THR A 67 -11.97 3.04 -16.65
C THR A 67 -12.50 4.39 -17.13
N TYR A 68 -13.39 4.37 -18.13
CA TYR A 68 -14.11 5.56 -18.56
C TYR A 68 -15.48 5.62 -17.90
N LEU A 69 -15.78 6.73 -17.25
CA LEU A 69 -17.06 7.04 -16.64
C LEU A 69 -17.71 8.17 -17.44
N ARG A 70 -18.78 7.85 -18.17
CA ARG A 70 -19.47 8.80 -19.04
C ARG A 70 -19.93 10.03 -18.26
N GLY A 71 -19.56 11.23 -18.75
CA GLY A 71 -19.91 12.51 -18.16
C GLY A 71 -19.04 12.89 -16.93
N GLN A 72 -18.13 12.02 -16.52
CA GLN A 72 -17.18 12.29 -15.42
C GLN A 72 -15.74 12.30 -15.91
N GLY A 73 -15.41 11.37 -16.81
CA GLY A 73 -14.07 11.28 -17.37
C GLY A 73 -13.41 9.93 -17.21
N VAL A 74 -12.11 9.94 -17.19
CA VAL A 74 -11.27 8.74 -17.10
C VAL A 74 -10.67 8.60 -15.71
N VAL A 75 -10.66 7.38 -15.20
CA VAL A 75 -10.01 7.02 -13.93
C VAL A 75 -8.87 6.04 -14.24
N PHE A 76 -7.65 6.40 -13.89
CA PHE A 76 -6.49 5.51 -13.85
C PHE A 76 -6.26 5.06 -12.40
N THR A 77 -6.35 3.77 -12.14
CA THR A 77 -6.02 3.18 -10.84
C THR A 77 -4.64 2.55 -10.91
N ILE A 78 -3.70 3.06 -10.14
CA ILE A 78 -2.31 2.66 -10.15
C ILE A 78 -1.99 1.93 -8.85
N SER A 79 -1.53 0.69 -8.98
CA SER A 79 -0.97 -0.09 -7.88
C SER A 79 0.53 -0.22 -8.08
N SER A 80 1.31 0.15 -7.07
CA SER A 80 2.75 0.05 -7.09
C SER A 80 3.25 -1.05 -6.16
N ALA A 81 4.48 -1.51 -6.34
CA ALA A 81 5.13 -2.43 -5.40
C ALA A 81 5.19 -1.85 -3.98
N ALA A 82 5.25 -0.52 -3.87
CA ALA A 82 5.18 0.18 -2.60
C ALA A 82 3.80 0.10 -1.93
N SER A 83 2.70 -0.09 -2.68
CA SER A 83 1.35 -0.22 -2.12
C SER A 83 1.14 -1.56 -1.43
N ASN A 84 1.87 -2.59 -1.83
CA ASN A 84 1.47 -3.96 -1.54
C ASN A 84 2.29 -4.69 -0.49
N ARG A 85 3.20 -4.15 0.32
CA ARG A 85 3.78 -4.93 1.45
C ARG A 85 5.15 -4.46 1.97
N GLN A 86 5.92 -3.73 1.20
CA GLN A 86 7.30 -3.42 1.62
C GLN A 86 7.38 -2.25 2.60
N TRP A 87 6.30 -1.42 2.64
CA TRP A 87 6.12 -0.34 3.62
C TRP A 87 5.21 -0.77 4.78
N GLY A 88 4.77 -2.06 4.71
CA GLY A 88 3.77 -2.64 5.59
C GLY A 88 4.19 -2.69 7.05
N ASN A 89 3.22 -2.47 7.83
CA ASN A 89 3.03 -2.81 9.22
C ASN A 89 3.97 -3.87 9.78
N TYR A 90 5.09 -3.44 10.33
CA TYR A 90 5.66 -4.12 11.47
C TYR A 90 4.93 -3.66 12.75
N ASN A 91 3.61 -3.70 12.73
CA ASN A 91 2.85 -3.95 13.93
C ASN A 91 2.98 -5.45 14.16
N PHE A 92 3.42 -5.85 15.34
CA PHE A 92 3.55 -7.22 15.81
C PHE A 92 2.20 -7.99 15.88
N ASN A 93 1.21 -7.61 15.11
CA ASN A 93 0.06 -8.43 14.78
C ASN A 93 0.43 -9.24 13.55
N PHE A 94 0.75 -10.47 13.82
CA PHE A 94 1.05 -11.53 12.90
C PHE A 94 -0.02 -11.65 11.81
N THR A 95 0.23 -11.02 10.68
CA THR A 95 -0.34 -11.46 9.42
C THR A 95 0.81 -12.12 8.67
N MET A 96 0.72 -13.43 8.46
CA MET A 96 1.63 -14.13 7.56
C MET A 96 1.80 -13.29 6.29
N PRO A 97 3.02 -13.02 5.83
CA PRO A 97 3.19 -12.51 4.48
C PRO A 97 2.55 -13.56 3.56
N GLU A 98 1.48 -13.17 2.85
CA GLU A 98 1.04 -13.99 1.73
C GLU A 98 2.24 -14.17 0.82
N MET A 99 2.50 -15.39 0.39
CA MET A 99 3.54 -15.67 -0.59
C MET A 99 3.37 -14.69 -1.77
N PRO A 100 4.46 -14.10 -2.28
CA PRO A 100 4.38 -13.37 -3.54
C PRO A 100 3.69 -14.32 -4.53
N GLU A 101 2.61 -13.85 -5.15
CA GLU A 101 2.00 -14.59 -6.24
C GLU A 101 3.14 -14.94 -7.21
N MET A 102 3.36 -16.22 -7.41
CA MET A 102 4.33 -16.64 -8.41
C MET A 102 4.01 -15.89 -9.69
N PRO A 103 4.98 -15.26 -10.34
CA PRO A 103 4.72 -14.66 -11.64
C PRO A 103 4.04 -15.74 -12.48
N VAL A 104 2.80 -15.45 -12.89
CA VAL A 104 2.08 -16.33 -13.82
C VAL A 104 3.02 -16.45 -15.01
N ALA A 105 3.49 -17.65 -15.27
CA ALA A 105 4.33 -17.90 -16.43
C ALA A 105 3.61 -17.25 -17.62
N PRO A 106 4.29 -16.43 -18.41
CA PRO A 106 3.67 -15.83 -19.58
C PRO A 106 3.02 -16.96 -20.36
N ILE A 107 1.71 -16.86 -20.58
CA ILE A 107 0.98 -17.80 -21.42
C ILE A 107 1.73 -17.75 -22.74
N ALA A 108 2.36 -18.84 -23.12
CA ALA A 108 3.06 -18.93 -24.39
C ALA A 108 2.07 -18.50 -25.47
N PRO A 109 2.38 -17.52 -26.32
CA PRO A 109 1.53 -17.19 -27.45
C PRO A 109 1.34 -18.49 -28.24
N SER A 110 0.08 -18.82 -28.55
CA SER A 110 -0.24 -19.93 -29.41
C SER A 110 0.53 -19.69 -30.72
N VAL A 111 1.54 -20.53 -30.96
CA VAL A 111 2.36 -20.47 -32.16
C VAL A 111 1.45 -20.84 -33.31
N ASN A 112 0.99 -19.85 -34.07
CA ASN A 112 0.68 -20.07 -35.46
C ASN A 112 2.02 -20.27 -36.18
N ASP A 113 2.18 -21.45 -36.77
CA ASP A 113 3.33 -21.90 -37.54
C ASP A 113 3.65 -21.02 -38.75
N ASP A 114 4.21 -19.84 -38.57
CA ASP A 114 4.78 -19.07 -39.69
C ASP A 114 5.70 -17.92 -39.22
N PHE A 115 6.59 -18.15 -38.24
CA PHE A 115 7.70 -17.24 -37.97
C PHE A 115 8.89 -18.02 -37.38
N GLU A 116 9.57 -18.78 -38.20
CA GLU A 116 10.97 -19.13 -37.97
C GLU A 116 11.81 -17.93 -38.39
N GLU A 117 12.33 -17.15 -37.41
CA GLU A 117 13.70 -16.62 -37.45
C GLU A 117 14.01 -15.83 -36.15
N ASN A 118 14.94 -16.42 -35.37
CA ASN A 118 15.87 -15.74 -34.46
C ASN A 118 15.33 -14.80 -33.36
N PHE A 119 14.66 -15.38 -32.35
CA PHE A 119 14.68 -14.79 -31.02
C PHE A 119 15.07 -15.88 -29.98
N ASN A 120 16.33 -16.22 -29.95
CA ASN A 120 16.92 -16.97 -28.84
C ASN A 120 17.20 -16.01 -27.69
N ILE A 121 16.15 -15.45 -27.08
CA ILE A 121 16.24 -14.86 -25.74
C ILE A 121 16.12 -16.05 -24.80
N ASP A 122 17.18 -16.30 -24.05
CA ASP A 122 17.22 -17.35 -23.03
C ASP A 122 16.27 -16.97 -21.87
N ILE A 123 14.96 -17.14 -22.11
CA ILE A 123 13.88 -16.83 -21.20
C ILE A 123 14.01 -17.64 -19.90
N ASN A 124 14.59 -18.84 -19.98
CA ASN A 124 14.80 -19.70 -18.83
C ASN A 124 15.81 -19.13 -17.84
N GLU A 125 16.92 -18.57 -18.30
CA GLU A 125 17.95 -18.05 -17.40
C GLU A 125 17.49 -16.76 -16.71
N THR A 126 16.79 -15.87 -17.42
CA THR A 126 16.24 -14.63 -16.85
C THR A 126 15.11 -14.88 -15.85
N VAL A 127 14.23 -15.87 -16.11
CA VAL A 127 13.14 -16.25 -15.20
C VAL A 127 13.70 -16.98 -13.98
N THR A 128 14.69 -17.85 -14.16
CA THR A 128 15.34 -18.55 -13.04
C THR A 128 16.08 -17.56 -12.13
N HIS A 129 16.82 -16.61 -12.69
CA HIS A 129 17.50 -15.56 -11.93
C HIS A 129 16.52 -14.61 -11.19
N ALA A 130 15.38 -14.31 -11.80
CA ALA A 130 14.34 -13.49 -11.17
C ALA A 130 13.65 -14.24 -10.01
N LEU A 131 13.39 -15.54 -10.17
CA LEU A 131 12.84 -16.41 -9.13
C LEU A 131 13.83 -16.60 -7.96
N GLU A 132 15.10 -16.86 -8.27
CA GLU A 132 16.16 -17.03 -7.27
C GLU A 132 16.42 -15.72 -6.49
N SER A 133 16.41 -14.58 -7.17
CA SER A 133 16.52 -13.26 -6.54
C SER A 133 15.30 -12.94 -5.66
N ALA A 134 14.10 -13.34 -6.05
CA ALA A 134 12.88 -13.19 -5.26
C ALA A 134 12.88 -14.13 -4.05
N ALA A 135 13.33 -15.38 -4.19
CA ALA A 135 13.46 -16.34 -3.10
C ALA A 135 14.49 -15.87 -2.07
N ASN A 136 15.68 -15.45 -2.51
CA ASN A 136 16.72 -14.90 -1.63
C ASN A 136 16.31 -13.59 -0.93
N GLY A 137 15.47 -12.79 -1.57
CA GLY A 137 14.87 -11.59 -0.96
C GLY A 137 13.85 -11.93 0.12
N TYR A 138 13.07 -13.00 -0.10
CA TYR A 138 12.09 -13.50 0.85
C TYR A 138 12.76 -14.15 2.07
N GLU A 139 13.76 -15.03 1.87
CA GLU A 139 14.51 -15.63 2.97
C GLU A 139 15.16 -14.58 3.88
N ARG A 140 15.84 -13.58 3.31
CA ARG A 140 16.41 -12.48 4.09
C ARG A 140 15.36 -11.66 4.84
N ALA A 141 14.19 -11.43 4.24
CA ALA A 141 13.10 -10.71 4.90
C ALA A 141 12.51 -11.55 6.05
N MET A 142 12.39 -12.85 5.88
CA MET A 142 11.94 -13.78 6.92
C MET A 142 12.96 -13.88 8.06
N GLU A 143 14.23 -13.98 7.76
CA GLU A 143 15.31 -14.03 8.76
C GLU A 143 15.35 -12.75 9.62
N ILE A 144 15.28 -11.57 9.02
CA ILE A 144 15.20 -10.29 9.74
C ILE A 144 13.92 -10.22 10.60
N PHE A 145 12.82 -10.75 10.10
CA PHE A 145 11.54 -10.76 10.82
C PHE A 145 11.58 -11.73 12.01
N GLU A 146 12.12 -12.92 11.83
CA GLU A 146 12.27 -13.93 12.89
C GLU A 146 13.23 -13.43 13.97
N HIS A 147 14.39 -12.90 13.61
CA HIS A 147 15.32 -12.28 14.55
C HIS A 147 14.71 -11.15 15.37
N GLY A 148 13.90 -10.30 14.73
CA GLY A 148 13.18 -9.22 15.43
C GLY A 148 12.13 -9.76 16.41
N ARG A 149 11.44 -10.83 16.04
CA ARG A 149 10.40 -11.49 16.84
C ARG A 149 11.00 -12.23 18.03
N GLU A 150 12.08 -12.95 17.79
CA GLU A 150 12.79 -13.74 18.80
C GLU A 150 13.39 -12.83 19.87
N ARG A 151 14.09 -11.77 19.49
CA ARG A 151 14.63 -10.77 20.41
C ARG A 151 13.57 -10.12 21.31
N ASN A 152 12.41 -9.82 20.77
CA ASN A 152 11.29 -9.27 21.56
C ASN A 152 10.60 -10.31 22.46
N ARG A 153 10.64 -11.57 22.08
CA ARG A 153 10.15 -12.68 22.90
C ARG A 153 11.09 -12.91 24.08
N GLU A 154 12.38 -13.00 23.82
CA GLU A 154 13.42 -13.15 24.85
C GLU A 154 13.36 -12.01 25.87
N LEU A 155 13.29 -10.75 25.44
CA LEU A 155 13.16 -9.62 26.35
C LEU A 155 11.92 -9.72 27.24
N ARG A 156 10.79 -10.18 26.71
CA ARG A 156 9.57 -10.36 27.50
C ARG A 156 9.65 -11.53 28.49
N GLU A 157 10.31 -12.58 28.11
CA GLU A 157 10.58 -13.73 29.01
C GLU A 157 11.56 -13.33 30.11
N GLU A 158 12.63 -12.61 29.78
CA GLU A 158 13.58 -12.07 30.76
C GLU A 158 12.90 -11.13 31.76
N GLN A 159 12.01 -10.23 31.28
CA GLN A 159 11.22 -9.34 32.14
C GLN A 159 10.30 -10.12 33.08
N ARG A 160 9.61 -11.16 32.58
CA ARG A 160 8.73 -11.99 33.41
C ARG A 160 9.51 -12.75 34.46
N ASN A 161 10.56 -13.43 34.07
CA ASN A 161 11.40 -14.21 34.98
C ASN A 161 12.00 -13.32 36.09
N LEU A 162 12.44 -12.12 35.70
CA LEU A 162 12.95 -11.16 36.68
C LEU A 162 11.86 -10.66 37.64
N ALA A 163 10.67 -10.41 37.16
CA ALA A 163 9.53 -10.00 37.98
C ALA A 163 9.14 -11.08 39.00
N TYR A 164 9.16 -12.35 38.59
CA TYR A 164 8.92 -13.47 39.54
C TYR A 164 10.01 -13.54 40.59
N ARG A 165 11.27 -13.47 40.23
CA ARG A 165 12.40 -13.50 41.16
C ARG A 165 12.35 -12.34 42.17
N ILE A 166 12.03 -11.14 41.72
CA ILE A 166 11.86 -9.97 42.59
C ILE A 166 10.74 -10.23 43.59
N LYS A 167 9.60 -10.75 43.13
CA LYS A 167 8.44 -11.05 43.99
C LYS A 167 8.77 -12.12 45.02
N ASP A 168 9.53 -13.13 44.66
CA ASP A 168 9.92 -14.19 45.57
C ASP A 168 10.88 -13.66 46.67
N VAL A 169 11.91 -12.90 46.29
CA VAL A 169 12.81 -12.25 47.24
C VAL A 169 12.09 -11.27 48.16
N GLU A 170 11.13 -10.52 47.66
CA GLU A 170 10.31 -9.62 48.50
C GLU A 170 9.40 -10.38 49.49
N ARG A 171 8.91 -11.56 49.11
CA ARG A 171 8.13 -12.42 49.98
C ARG A 171 9.03 -12.96 51.09
N GLU A 172 10.16 -13.55 50.71
CA GLU A 172 11.11 -14.13 51.66
C GLU A 172 11.65 -13.08 52.63
N LYS A 173 11.92 -11.88 52.18
CA LYS A 173 12.32 -10.75 53.00
C LYS A 173 11.24 -10.35 54.03
N ARG A 174 9.96 -10.39 53.64
CA ARG A 174 8.85 -10.12 54.55
C ARG A 174 8.72 -11.23 55.59
N ASP A 175 8.84 -12.49 55.21
CA ASP A 175 8.75 -13.64 56.08
C ASP A 175 9.87 -13.63 57.13
N LEU A 176 11.12 -13.34 56.72
CA LEU A 176 12.25 -13.18 57.64
C LEU A 176 12.10 -11.98 58.58
N THR A 177 11.55 -10.87 58.10
CA THR A 177 11.27 -9.71 58.95
C THR A 177 10.23 -10.05 60.04
N TYR A 178 9.18 -10.83 59.68
CA TYR A 178 8.20 -11.32 60.65
C TYR A 178 8.81 -12.28 61.66
N GLN A 179 9.71 -13.19 61.26
CA GLN A 179 10.42 -14.10 62.12
C GLN A 179 11.37 -13.34 63.07
N LEU A 180 12.11 -12.33 62.54
CA LEU A 180 12.99 -11.50 63.33
C LEU A 180 12.29 -10.79 64.50
N ALA A 181 11.05 -10.33 64.28
CA ALA A 181 10.25 -9.67 65.31
C ALA A 181 9.88 -10.58 66.47
N ARG A 182 9.92 -11.91 66.31
CA ARG A 182 9.51 -12.93 67.29
C ARG A 182 10.68 -13.77 67.82
N ALA A 183 11.88 -13.60 67.27
CA ALA A 183 13.05 -14.41 67.61
C ALA A 183 13.69 -14.02 68.97
N ASN A 184 14.35 -14.98 69.62
CA ASN A 184 15.26 -14.73 70.71
C ASN A 184 16.60 -14.13 70.25
N ASP A 185 17.45 -13.66 71.13
CA ASP A 185 18.63 -12.87 70.76
C ASP A 185 19.65 -13.64 69.94
N GLU A 186 19.85 -14.94 70.16
CA GLU A 186 20.74 -15.78 69.33
C GLU A 186 20.21 -15.92 67.88
N ARG A 187 18.94 -16.18 67.72
CA ARG A 187 18.33 -16.33 66.38
C ARG A 187 18.22 -15.02 65.60
N LYS A 188 18.16 -13.87 66.30
CA LYS A 188 18.13 -12.56 65.67
C LYS A 188 19.35 -12.26 64.84
N GLU A 189 20.53 -12.65 65.26
CA GLU A 189 21.76 -12.39 64.50
C GLU A 189 21.83 -13.21 63.21
N GLU A 190 21.40 -14.47 63.25
CA GLU A 190 21.27 -15.29 62.04
C GLU A 190 20.29 -14.69 61.05
N LEU A 191 19.08 -14.32 61.50
CA LEU A 191 18.05 -13.74 60.68
C LEU A 191 18.45 -12.37 60.05
N LYS A 192 19.23 -11.56 60.78
CA LYS A 192 19.82 -10.32 60.25
C LYS A 192 20.81 -10.58 59.14
N ALA A 193 21.64 -11.60 59.29
CA ALA A 193 22.59 -12.00 58.23
C ALA A 193 21.88 -12.51 56.97
N GLU A 194 20.81 -13.27 57.12
CA GLU A 194 19.97 -13.71 56.00
C GLU A 194 19.25 -12.54 55.32
N LEU A 195 18.68 -11.61 56.06
CA LEU A 195 18.06 -10.39 55.59
C LEU A 195 19.07 -9.51 54.79
N SER A 196 20.30 -9.42 55.28
CA SER A 196 21.35 -8.69 54.57
C SER A 196 21.64 -9.32 53.19
N LYS A 197 21.79 -10.65 53.12
CA LYS A 197 21.98 -11.38 51.84
C LYS A 197 20.82 -11.19 50.86
N LEU A 198 19.58 -11.28 51.35
CA LEU A 198 18.40 -11.02 50.52
C LEU A 198 18.33 -9.58 50.05
N SER A 199 18.77 -8.63 50.88
CA SER A 199 18.84 -7.23 50.50
C SER A 199 19.82 -7.01 49.32
N GLU A 200 21.02 -7.62 49.40
CA GLU A 200 21.97 -7.60 48.29
C GLU A 200 21.40 -8.26 47.02
N GLN A 201 20.70 -9.38 47.17
CA GLN A 201 20.01 -10.03 46.03
C GLN A 201 18.95 -9.13 45.41
N ALA A 202 18.16 -8.46 46.24
CA ALA A 202 17.15 -7.51 45.77
C ALA A 202 17.78 -6.35 44.99
N GLU A 203 18.87 -5.81 45.46
CA GLU A 203 19.63 -4.74 44.75
C GLU A 203 20.14 -5.20 43.38
N LYS A 204 20.73 -6.42 43.31
CA LYS A 204 21.18 -7.01 42.03
C LYS A 204 20.02 -7.22 41.05
N LEU A 205 18.87 -7.69 41.54
CA LEU A 205 17.69 -7.85 40.71
C LEU A 205 17.11 -6.51 40.23
N GLN A 206 17.15 -5.49 41.10
CA GLN A 206 16.75 -4.13 40.72
C GLN A 206 17.69 -3.53 39.66
N ALA A 207 18.99 -3.75 39.76
CA ALA A 207 19.94 -3.35 38.75
C ALA A 207 19.66 -4.05 37.40
N SER A 208 19.42 -5.36 37.42
CA SER A 208 19.03 -6.13 36.23
C SER A 208 17.73 -5.61 35.61
N LYS A 209 16.74 -5.25 36.43
CA LYS A 209 15.49 -4.64 35.97
C LYS A 209 15.73 -3.34 35.22
N ARG A 210 16.63 -2.46 35.73
CA ARG A 210 17.00 -1.21 35.04
C ARG A 210 17.69 -1.49 33.72
N GLN A 211 18.60 -2.46 33.65
CA GLN A 211 19.28 -2.83 32.40
C GLN A 211 18.31 -3.34 31.35
N ILE A 212 17.39 -4.22 31.71
CA ILE A 212 16.37 -4.74 30.79
C ILE A 212 15.43 -3.62 30.31
N ALA A 213 15.02 -2.71 31.21
CA ALA A 213 14.24 -1.54 30.83
C ALA A 213 14.95 -0.65 29.82
N GLN A 214 16.26 -0.42 30.00
CA GLN A 214 17.09 0.33 29.04
C GLN A 214 17.22 -0.39 27.70
N LYS A 215 17.44 -1.71 27.70
CA LYS A 215 17.48 -2.51 26.46
C LYS A 215 16.15 -2.41 25.72
N SER A 216 15.02 -2.57 26.42
CA SER A 216 13.68 -2.46 25.85
C SER A 216 13.41 -1.07 25.25
N SER A 217 13.79 0.00 25.95
CA SER A 217 13.61 1.36 25.45
C SER A 217 14.44 1.64 24.19
N LYS A 218 15.67 1.13 24.11
CA LYS A 218 16.50 1.22 22.89
C LYS A 218 15.87 0.51 21.71
N VAL A 219 15.39 -0.73 21.89
CA VAL A 219 14.72 -1.48 20.82
C VAL A 219 13.48 -0.75 20.32
N ILE A 220 12.68 -0.18 21.23
CA ILE A 220 11.49 0.62 20.86
C ILE A 220 11.89 1.89 20.09
N ALA A 221 12.95 2.57 20.52
CA ALA A 221 13.45 3.77 19.84
C ALA A 221 13.97 3.46 18.42
N GLU A 222 14.74 2.38 18.26
CA GLU A 222 15.23 1.92 16.97
C GLU A 222 14.08 1.55 16.02
N GLN A 223 13.06 0.84 16.52
CA GLN A 223 11.88 0.51 15.73
C GLN A 223 11.10 1.76 15.29
N LYS A 224 10.95 2.75 16.18
CA LYS A 224 10.33 4.04 15.83
C LYS A 224 11.13 4.79 14.76
N ALA A 225 12.44 4.84 14.89
CA ALA A 225 13.30 5.49 13.90
C ALA A 225 13.17 4.81 12.52
N GLN A 226 13.25 3.48 12.47
CA GLN A 226 13.08 2.73 11.24
C GLN A 226 11.69 2.92 10.61
N GLN A 227 10.63 3.00 11.41
CA GLN A 227 9.29 3.30 10.91
C GLN A 227 9.20 4.72 10.32
N ALA A 228 9.82 5.70 10.97
CA ALA A 228 9.85 7.07 10.48
C ALA A 228 10.63 7.20 9.16
N ASP A 229 11.76 6.52 9.04
CA ASP A 229 12.56 6.52 7.82
C ASP A 229 11.81 5.87 6.65
N ARG A 230 11.17 4.73 6.89
CA ARG A 230 10.31 4.08 5.89
C ARG A 230 9.14 4.97 5.46
N ALA A 231 8.52 5.68 6.41
CA ALA A 231 7.44 6.62 6.08
C ALA A 231 7.95 7.76 5.17
N LYS A 232 9.14 8.32 5.45
CA LYS A 232 9.77 9.34 4.59
C LYS A 232 10.11 8.80 3.19
N GLU A 233 10.73 7.62 3.11
CA GLU A 233 11.04 6.98 1.83
C GLU A 233 9.76 6.76 1.00
N ARG A 234 8.69 6.30 1.66
CA ARG A 234 7.40 6.09 1.02
C ARG A 234 6.80 7.40 0.48
N MET A 235 6.79 8.46 1.27
CA MET A 235 6.32 9.77 0.81
C MET A 235 7.13 10.26 -0.39
N SER A 236 8.45 10.25 -0.29
CA SER A 236 9.34 10.62 -1.41
C SER A 236 9.10 9.79 -2.67
N TYR A 237 8.82 8.50 -2.53
CA TYR A 237 8.45 7.65 -3.65
C TYR A 237 7.17 8.11 -4.34
N TYR A 238 6.09 8.34 -3.58
CA TYR A 238 4.82 8.76 -4.17
C TYR A 238 4.86 10.20 -4.73
N GLU A 239 5.65 11.09 -4.13
CA GLU A 239 5.91 12.43 -4.69
C GLU A 239 6.57 12.33 -6.07
N LYS A 240 7.61 11.52 -6.20
CA LYS A 240 8.30 11.29 -7.49
C LYS A 240 7.37 10.63 -8.51
N LEU A 241 6.59 9.63 -8.08
CA LEU A 241 5.61 8.96 -8.92
C LEU A 241 4.55 9.93 -9.45
N THR A 242 4.04 10.79 -8.58
CA THR A 242 3.06 11.82 -8.91
C THR A 242 3.64 12.85 -9.89
N ALA A 243 4.86 13.32 -9.66
CA ALA A 243 5.54 14.26 -10.55
C ALA A 243 5.77 13.65 -11.94
N SER A 244 6.27 12.42 -12.02
CA SER A 244 6.49 11.71 -13.27
C SER A 244 5.19 11.46 -14.03
N LEU A 245 4.12 11.09 -13.34
CA LEU A 245 2.80 10.93 -13.94
C LEU A 245 2.26 12.26 -14.49
N THR A 246 2.36 13.34 -13.72
CA THR A 246 1.88 14.67 -14.16
C THR A 246 2.64 15.15 -15.39
N GLU A 247 3.96 14.93 -15.44
CA GLU A 247 4.77 15.20 -16.62
C GLU A 247 4.35 14.33 -17.82
N THR A 248 4.07 13.05 -17.61
CA THR A 248 3.56 12.15 -18.64
C THR A 248 2.20 12.60 -19.18
N LEU A 249 1.28 13.03 -18.32
CA LEU A 249 0.01 13.60 -18.73
C LEU A 249 0.19 14.93 -19.50
N CYS A 250 1.17 15.72 -19.12
CA CYS A 250 1.52 16.95 -19.82
C CYS A 250 2.02 16.65 -21.26
N LEU A 251 2.97 15.73 -21.41
CA LEU A 251 3.57 15.39 -22.70
C LEU A 251 2.61 14.64 -23.64
N TYR A 252 1.88 13.68 -23.11
CA TYR A 252 1.10 12.73 -23.92
C TYR A 252 -0.42 12.87 -23.77
N GLY A 253 -0.92 13.77 -22.92
CA GLY A 253 -2.34 13.94 -22.65
C GLY A 253 -3.20 14.33 -23.86
N ASN A 254 -2.58 14.89 -24.92
CA ASN A 254 -3.24 15.10 -26.20
C ASN A 254 -3.67 13.79 -26.89
N GLY A 255 -3.10 12.65 -26.52
CA GLY A 255 -3.49 11.32 -27.01
C GLY A 255 -4.90 10.91 -26.58
N LEU A 256 -5.45 11.51 -25.54
CA LEU A 256 -6.83 11.26 -25.08
C LEU A 256 -7.85 12.09 -25.90
N LYS A 257 -7.85 11.94 -27.23
CA LYS A 257 -8.68 12.73 -28.16
C LYS A 257 -10.17 12.43 -28.02
N ALA A 258 -10.53 11.19 -27.68
CA ALA A 258 -11.91 10.77 -27.51
C ALA A 258 -12.53 11.29 -26.20
N LEU A 259 -11.71 11.76 -25.26
CA LEU A 259 -12.18 12.34 -23.99
C LEU A 259 -12.76 13.74 -24.22
N PRO A 260 -14.02 14.03 -23.85
CA PRO A 260 -14.62 15.36 -23.91
C PRO A 260 -13.81 16.40 -23.15
N LYS A 261 -13.85 17.66 -23.60
CA LYS A 261 -13.05 18.75 -23.04
C LYS A 261 -13.50 19.18 -21.63
N ASP A 262 -14.74 18.92 -21.28
CA ASP A 262 -15.38 19.22 -20.01
C ASP A 262 -15.27 18.10 -18.98
N GLU A 263 -14.73 16.96 -19.38
CA GLU A 263 -14.49 15.84 -18.49
C GLU A 263 -13.09 15.91 -17.85
N HIS A 264 -12.83 14.99 -16.90
CA HIS A 264 -11.64 14.97 -16.07
C HIS A 264 -10.80 13.70 -16.28
N VAL A 265 -9.55 13.79 -15.90
CA VAL A 265 -8.65 12.64 -15.73
C VAL A 265 -8.35 12.50 -14.25
N SER A 266 -8.87 11.44 -13.65
CA SER A 266 -8.63 11.09 -12.25
C SER A 266 -7.57 10.01 -12.14
N VAL A 267 -6.64 10.16 -11.21
CA VAL A 267 -5.60 9.17 -10.94
C VAL A 267 -5.70 8.75 -9.49
N ILE A 268 -5.88 7.47 -9.25
CA ILE A 268 -5.95 6.85 -7.93
C ILE A 268 -4.65 6.08 -7.70
N PHE A 269 -3.84 6.53 -6.77
CA PHE A 269 -2.70 5.78 -6.26
C PHE A 269 -3.14 4.95 -5.06
N LYS A 270 -3.17 3.64 -5.25
CA LYS A 270 -3.57 2.70 -4.19
C LYS A 270 -2.62 2.76 -3.00
N SER A 271 -3.20 2.88 -1.81
CA SER A 271 -2.46 2.91 -0.54
C SER A 271 -1.37 3.99 -0.48
N ALA A 272 -1.51 5.13 -1.19
CA ALA A 272 -0.49 6.18 -1.25
C ALA A 272 -0.67 7.28 -0.18
N GLY A 273 -1.83 7.37 0.42
CA GLY A 273 -2.19 8.37 1.44
C GLY A 273 -1.70 8.04 2.84
N ASP A 274 -2.25 8.73 3.83
CA ASP A 274 -1.94 8.56 5.23
C ASP A 274 -2.45 7.23 5.79
N LYS A 275 -1.80 6.77 6.86
CA LYS A 275 -2.21 5.56 7.55
C LYS A 275 -3.38 5.84 8.49
N SER A 276 -4.47 5.11 8.32
CA SER A 276 -5.65 5.17 9.20
C SER A 276 -6.15 3.76 9.50
N GLY A 277 -6.35 3.44 10.78
CA GLY A 277 -6.88 2.14 11.20
C GLY A 277 -6.08 0.91 10.74
N GLY A 278 -4.76 1.05 10.57
CA GLY A 278 -3.89 -0.04 10.12
C GLY A 278 -3.73 -0.16 8.60
N ARG A 279 -4.50 0.59 7.82
CA ARG A 279 -4.42 0.64 6.34
C ARG A 279 -3.98 2.02 5.87
N TYR A 280 -3.37 2.08 4.70
CA TYR A 280 -3.09 3.33 4.02
C TYR A 280 -4.28 3.72 3.16
N LYS A 281 -4.65 4.98 3.20
CA LYS A 281 -5.65 5.57 2.31
C LYS A 281 -5.15 5.61 0.87
N ASP A 282 -6.07 5.63 -0.08
CA ASP A 282 -5.75 5.92 -1.47
C ASP A 282 -5.54 7.43 -1.63
N SER A 283 -4.58 7.83 -2.47
CA SER A 283 -4.38 9.22 -2.88
C SER A 283 -5.00 9.43 -4.25
N ILE A 284 -5.87 10.40 -4.38
CA ILE A 284 -6.62 10.68 -5.60
C ILE A 284 -6.24 12.07 -6.11
N LEU A 285 -5.90 12.16 -7.39
CA LEU A 285 -5.61 13.40 -8.10
C LEU A 285 -6.58 13.55 -9.26
N VAL A 286 -7.18 14.71 -9.42
CA VAL A 286 -8.15 15.01 -10.47
C VAL A 286 -7.66 16.21 -11.28
N PHE A 287 -7.48 16.02 -12.57
CA PHE A 287 -7.07 17.04 -13.52
C PHE A 287 -8.19 17.30 -14.53
N SER A 288 -8.45 18.56 -14.88
CA SER A 288 -9.36 18.87 -15.98
C SER A 288 -8.70 18.55 -17.33
N LYS A 289 -9.48 18.03 -18.28
CA LYS A 289 -8.97 17.79 -19.64
C LYS A 289 -8.44 19.07 -20.30
N LYS A 290 -9.02 20.24 -19.96
CA LYS A 290 -8.57 21.56 -20.46
C LYS A 290 -7.17 21.89 -19.97
N ASP A 291 -6.86 21.65 -18.70
CA ASP A 291 -5.54 21.95 -18.16
C ASP A 291 -4.48 21.00 -18.72
N ILE A 292 -4.81 19.71 -18.86
CA ILE A 292 -3.94 18.74 -19.54
C ILE A 292 -3.65 19.19 -20.99
N ALA A 293 -4.67 19.57 -21.74
CA ALA A 293 -4.50 20.06 -23.11
C ALA A 293 -3.68 21.37 -23.18
N SER A 294 -3.82 22.24 -22.18
CA SER A 294 -3.02 23.46 -22.08
C SER A 294 -1.55 23.16 -21.78
N CYS A 295 -1.28 22.13 -20.97
CA CYS A 295 0.07 21.65 -20.69
C CYS A 295 0.70 21.03 -21.94
N SER A 296 -0.02 20.14 -22.62
CA SER A 296 0.45 19.52 -23.87
C SER A 296 0.65 20.50 -25.03
N ALA A 297 0.13 21.72 -24.90
CA ALA A 297 0.32 22.82 -25.87
C ALA A 297 1.34 23.85 -25.37
N ASP A 298 2.17 23.53 -24.38
CA ASP A 298 3.21 24.36 -23.76
C ASP A 298 2.71 25.73 -23.22
N LYS A 299 1.40 25.84 -22.92
CA LYS A 299 0.82 27.04 -22.30
C LYS A 299 1.03 27.09 -20.80
N ILE A 300 1.15 25.94 -20.16
CA ILE A 300 1.50 25.75 -18.77
C ILE A 300 2.50 24.59 -18.66
N ASP A 301 3.32 24.60 -17.63
CA ASP A 301 4.24 23.48 -17.34
C ASP A 301 3.59 22.40 -16.45
N SER A 302 4.29 21.30 -16.24
CA SER A 302 3.82 20.18 -15.42
C SER A 302 3.65 20.59 -13.94
N ALA A 303 4.46 21.53 -13.45
CA ALA A 303 4.34 22.05 -12.09
C ALA A 303 3.05 22.86 -11.90
N MET A 304 2.69 23.66 -12.90
CA MET A 304 1.43 24.40 -12.90
C MET A 304 0.23 23.45 -13.07
N LEU A 305 0.34 22.42 -13.92
CA LEU A 305 -0.69 21.38 -14.04
C LEU A 305 -0.94 20.70 -12.70
N MET A 306 0.13 20.38 -11.98
CA MET A 306 0.04 19.80 -10.65
C MET A 306 -0.66 20.70 -9.64
N LYS A 307 -0.35 22.00 -9.65
CA LYS A 307 -1.01 23.01 -8.77
C LYS A 307 -2.50 23.18 -9.08
N LYS A 308 -2.91 23.02 -10.33
CA LYS A 308 -4.32 23.11 -10.74
C LYS A 308 -5.09 21.82 -10.46
N GLY A 309 -4.40 20.69 -10.32
CA GLY A 309 -4.99 19.43 -9.93
C GLY A 309 -5.59 19.48 -8.53
N GLN A 310 -6.72 18.81 -8.34
CA GLN A 310 -7.34 18.64 -7.04
C GLN A 310 -6.90 17.33 -6.45
N GLY A 311 -6.29 17.36 -5.24
CA GLY A 311 -5.82 16.17 -4.54
C GLY A 311 -6.59 15.94 -3.24
N TYR A 312 -6.95 14.68 -2.97
CA TYR A 312 -7.55 14.26 -1.70
C TYR A 312 -7.24 12.80 -1.40
N GLN A 313 -7.54 12.37 -0.17
CA GLN A 313 -7.32 11.01 0.30
C GLN A 313 -8.66 10.36 0.70
N PHE A 314 -8.80 9.08 0.39
CA PHE A 314 -10.03 8.33 0.64
C PHE A 314 -9.74 6.94 1.26
#